data_a0aa5d472ab50fcd33d79d63f0f10c20
#
_entry.id   a0aa5d472ab50fcd33d79d63f0f10c20
#
_cell.length_a   1.000
_cell.length_b   1.000
_cell.length_c   1.000
_cell.angle_alpha   90.00
_cell.angle_beta   90.00
_cell.angle_gamma   90.00
#
_symmetry.space_group_name_H-M   'P 1'
#
loop_
_entity.id
_entity.type
_entity.pdbx_description
1 polymer ?
#
loop_
_entity_poly.entity_id
_entity_poly.type
_entity_poly.pdbx_seq_one_letter_code
_entity_poly.pdbx_strand_id
1 'polypeptide(L)'
;MKEQLRKFGTLILILALCLTSIGTTKVQAASKPSRPSVSLVKRSKTQAKIKIKKRGKATGYQIAVKTSKKARYRIVMPTKKRTVVLRKLKASKVYYVKVRAFRTKGYRIVHGKFSKPIKIGKYKKTVKKPKPKATATPEPTV
;
A
#
# COMPACT_ATOMS: atom_id res chain seq x y z
N MET A 1 -37.97 -50.79 -35.66
CA MET A 1 -36.65 -50.15 -35.84
C MET A 1 -36.68 -48.64 -35.98
N LYS A 2 -37.62 -48.06 -36.67
CA LYS A 2 -37.68 -46.59 -36.90
C LYS A 2 -37.96 -45.77 -35.63
N GLU A 3 -38.72 -46.26 -34.68
CA GLU A 3 -38.99 -45.58 -33.42
C GLU A 3 -37.83 -45.49 -32.46
N GLN A 4 -36.97 -46.50 -32.45
CA GLN A 4 -35.77 -46.49 -31.60
C GLN A 4 -34.76 -45.44 -32.10
N LEU A 5 -34.58 -45.29 -33.43
CA LEU A 5 -33.71 -44.28 -34.01
C LEU A 5 -34.13 -42.86 -33.68
N ARG A 6 -35.44 -42.59 -33.63
CA ARG A 6 -35.98 -41.25 -33.27
C ARG A 6 -35.73 -40.91 -31.82
N LYS A 7 -35.83 -41.87 -30.89
CA LYS A 7 -35.53 -41.68 -29.43
C LYS A 7 -34.04 -41.45 -29.20
N PHE A 8 -33.16 -42.12 -29.90
CA PHE A 8 -31.72 -41.89 -29.82
C PHE A 8 -31.32 -40.52 -30.40
N GLY A 9 -31.93 -40.08 -31.48
CA GLY A 9 -31.69 -38.77 -32.08
C GLY A 9 -32.05 -37.59 -31.14
N THR A 10 -33.19 -37.69 -30.47
CA THR A 10 -33.62 -36.67 -29.50
C THR A 10 -32.76 -36.65 -28.24
N LEU A 11 -32.29 -37.80 -27.77
CA LEU A 11 -31.39 -37.89 -26.62
C LEU A 11 -30.03 -37.26 -26.89
N ILE A 12 -29.47 -37.52 -28.09
CA ILE A 12 -28.20 -36.91 -28.52
C ILE A 12 -28.31 -35.40 -28.72
N LEU A 13 -29.46 -34.91 -29.22
CA LEU A 13 -29.70 -33.48 -29.39
C LEU A 13 -29.79 -32.75 -28.06
N ILE A 14 -30.44 -33.34 -27.03
CA ILE A 14 -30.53 -32.79 -25.70
C ILE A 14 -29.15 -32.79 -25.02
N LEU A 15 -28.36 -33.86 -25.18
CA LEU A 15 -27.00 -33.94 -24.65
C LEU A 15 -26.07 -32.90 -25.27
N ALA A 16 -26.19 -32.64 -26.56
CA ALA A 16 -25.43 -31.62 -27.27
C ALA A 16 -25.80 -30.18 -26.80
N LEU A 17 -27.06 -29.95 -26.48
CA LEU A 17 -27.53 -28.65 -25.99
C LEU A 17 -27.05 -28.34 -24.55
N CYS A 18 -26.84 -29.34 -23.70
CA CYS A 18 -26.33 -29.17 -22.36
C CYS A 18 -24.83 -28.80 -22.30
N LEU A 19 -24.04 -29.12 -23.35
CA LEU A 19 -22.60 -28.83 -23.39
C LEU A 19 -22.27 -27.38 -23.76
N THR A 20 -23.21 -26.57 -24.26
CA THR A 20 -22.98 -25.19 -24.68
C THR A 20 -23.11 -24.15 -23.55
N SER A 21 -23.48 -24.56 -22.35
CA SER A 21 -23.70 -23.66 -21.19
C SER A 21 -22.47 -23.54 -20.27
N ILE A 22 -21.27 -23.89 -20.73
CA ILE A 22 -20.04 -23.54 -20.00
C ILE A 22 -19.82 -22.05 -20.25
N GLY A 23 -20.59 -21.24 -19.54
CA GLY A 23 -20.33 -19.80 -19.46
C GLY A 23 -18.92 -19.60 -18.99
N THR A 24 -18.02 -19.17 -19.88
CA THR A 24 -16.69 -18.72 -19.54
C THR A 24 -16.82 -17.52 -18.61
N THR A 25 -16.88 -17.78 -17.30
CA THR A 25 -16.75 -16.71 -16.31
C THR A 25 -15.39 -16.10 -16.53
N LYS A 26 -15.33 -14.95 -17.19
CA LYS A 26 -14.12 -14.14 -17.28
C LYS A 26 -13.70 -13.84 -15.84
N VAL A 27 -12.74 -14.60 -15.34
CA VAL A 27 -12.09 -14.32 -14.06
C VAL A 27 -11.39 -12.98 -14.24
N GLN A 28 -12.09 -11.92 -13.91
CA GLN A 28 -11.57 -10.57 -14.00
C GLN A 28 -10.40 -10.47 -13.01
N ALA A 29 -9.19 -10.52 -13.55
CA ALA A 29 -7.97 -10.39 -12.77
C ALA A 29 -8.04 -9.12 -11.92
N ALA A 30 -7.91 -9.27 -10.61
CA ALA A 30 -7.95 -8.12 -9.72
C ALA A 30 -6.80 -7.16 -10.08
N SER A 31 -7.14 -5.97 -10.55
CA SER A 31 -6.14 -4.97 -10.93
C SER A 31 -5.21 -4.68 -9.76
N LYS A 32 -3.89 -4.76 -10.02
CA LYS A 32 -2.86 -4.49 -9.01
C LYS A 32 -2.97 -3.03 -8.54
N PRO A 33 -2.89 -2.74 -7.23
CA PRO A 33 -2.93 -1.37 -6.75
C PRO A 33 -1.69 -0.59 -7.22
N SER A 34 -1.90 0.69 -7.51
CA SER A 34 -0.85 1.59 -7.99
C SER A 34 0.24 1.77 -6.94
N ARG A 35 1.47 2.07 -7.41
CA ARG A 35 2.61 2.36 -6.55
C ARG A 35 2.36 3.61 -5.71
N PRO A 36 2.40 3.56 -4.35
CA PRO A 36 2.26 4.73 -3.51
C PRO A 36 3.53 5.59 -3.53
N SER A 37 3.39 6.88 -3.20
CA SER A 37 4.51 7.75 -2.89
C SER A 37 4.64 7.91 -1.38
N VAL A 38 5.88 8.00 -0.88
CA VAL A 38 6.18 8.10 0.56
C VAL A 38 7.09 9.27 0.81
N SER A 39 6.84 10.02 1.88
CA SER A 39 7.67 11.13 2.33
C SER A 39 7.94 11.06 3.83
N LEU A 40 9.11 11.50 4.25
CA LEU A 40 9.45 11.70 5.66
C LEU A 40 8.87 13.04 6.12
N VAL A 41 8.07 13.04 7.18
CA VAL A 41 7.46 14.26 7.77
C VAL A 41 8.32 14.78 8.92
N LYS A 42 8.71 13.89 9.84
CA LYS A 42 9.49 14.27 11.03
C LYS A 42 10.36 13.11 11.48
N ARG A 43 11.57 13.42 11.95
CA ARG A 43 12.49 12.48 12.60
C ARG A 43 12.73 12.92 14.03
N SER A 44 12.52 12.02 14.98
CA SER A 44 12.84 12.19 16.42
C SER A 44 13.90 11.17 16.82
N LYS A 45 14.44 11.25 18.02
CA LYS A 45 15.51 10.37 18.53
C LYS A 45 15.19 8.88 18.29
N THR A 46 13.98 8.44 18.62
CA THR A 46 13.54 7.03 18.54
C THR A 46 12.40 6.77 17.56
N GLN A 47 11.91 7.81 16.86
CA GLN A 47 10.73 7.70 16.00
C GLN A 47 10.92 8.45 14.68
N ALA A 48 10.19 8.02 13.65
CA ALA A 48 10.06 8.73 12.38
C ALA A 48 8.62 8.70 11.90
N LYS A 49 8.04 9.87 11.63
CA LYS A 49 6.71 10.03 11.07
C LYS A 49 6.82 10.10 9.56
N ILE A 50 6.18 9.17 8.87
CA ILE A 50 6.12 9.10 7.41
C ILE A 50 4.68 9.35 6.94
N LYS A 51 4.54 9.98 5.78
CA LYS A 51 3.26 10.21 5.11
C LYS A 51 3.24 9.43 3.79
N ILE A 52 2.17 8.69 3.56
CA ILE A 52 1.93 7.90 2.36
C ILE A 52 0.91 8.64 1.50
N LYS A 53 1.28 9.05 0.30
CA LYS A 53 0.34 9.58 -0.69
C LYS A 53 -0.33 8.41 -1.40
N LYS A 54 -1.66 8.31 -1.26
CA LYS A 54 -2.47 7.29 -1.93
C LYS A 54 -2.45 7.53 -3.44
N ARG A 55 -2.28 6.45 -4.21
CA ARG A 55 -2.53 6.41 -5.64
C ARG A 55 -3.46 5.23 -5.93
N GLY A 56 -4.58 5.49 -6.58
CA GLY A 56 -5.56 4.47 -6.94
C GLY A 56 -6.30 3.82 -5.75
N LYS A 57 -7.00 2.74 -6.04
CA LYS A 57 -7.81 1.98 -5.06
C LYS A 57 -6.91 1.02 -4.27
N ALA A 58 -6.66 1.31 -3.00
CA ALA A 58 -5.91 0.45 -2.08
C ALA A 58 -6.71 0.22 -0.79
N THR A 59 -6.69 -1.00 -0.27
CA THR A 59 -7.29 -1.35 1.03
C THR A 59 -6.34 -1.00 2.17
N GLY A 60 -5.03 -1.11 1.93
CA GLY A 60 -4.01 -0.79 2.92
C GLY A 60 -2.60 -0.75 2.34
N TYR A 61 -1.63 -0.62 3.22
CA TYR A 61 -0.21 -0.46 2.89
C TYR A 61 0.64 -1.40 3.72
N GLN A 62 1.68 -1.96 3.12
CA GLN A 62 2.74 -2.68 3.81
C GLN A 62 4.01 -1.85 3.80
N ILE A 63 4.60 -1.68 4.97
CA ILE A 63 5.82 -0.91 5.19
C ILE A 63 6.97 -1.89 5.37
N ALA A 64 8.02 -1.70 4.59
CA ALA A 64 9.24 -2.47 4.68
C ALA A 64 10.42 -1.55 5.02
N VAL A 65 11.23 -1.96 5.98
CA VAL A 65 12.34 -1.19 6.54
C VAL A 65 13.62 -2.01 6.48
N LYS A 66 14.76 -1.34 6.22
CA LYS A 66 16.10 -1.90 6.40
C LYS A 66 17.03 -0.88 7.04
N THR A 67 18.07 -1.36 7.71
CA THR A 67 18.99 -0.55 8.52
C THR A 67 20.31 -0.21 7.81
N SER A 68 20.59 -0.80 6.66
CA SER A 68 21.78 -0.48 5.86
C SER A 68 21.49 -0.65 4.37
N LYS A 69 22.39 -0.17 3.50
CA LYS A 69 22.26 -0.35 2.05
C LYS A 69 22.27 -1.83 1.65
N LYS A 70 23.09 -2.65 2.29
CA LYS A 70 23.25 -4.09 1.99
C LYS A 70 22.21 -4.98 2.67
N ALA A 71 21.51 -4.49 3.73
CA ALA A 71 20.52 -5.28 4.47
C ALA A 71 19.27 -5.58 3.65
N ARG A 72 18.64 -6.72 3.93
CA ARG A 72 17.34 -7.09 3.35
C ARG A 72 16.22 -6.27 4.00
N TYR A 73 15.18 -5.97 3.22
CA TYR A 73 13.98 -5.31 3.72
C TYR A 73 13.15 -6.28 4.56
N ARG A 74 12.76 -5.84 5.75
CA ARG A 74 11.80 -6.55 6.62
C ARG A 74 10.48 -5.82 6.58
N ILE A 75 9.37 -6.54 6.43
CA ILE A 75 8.01 -5.99 6.54
C ILE A 75 7.75 -5.78 8.02
N VAL A 76 7.43 -4.55 8.40
CA VAL A 76 7.26 -4.16 9.81
C VAL A 76 5.79 -4.27 10.21
N MET A 77 4.88 -3.70 9.39
CA MET A 77 3.45 -3.75 9.69
C MET A 77 2.59 -3.50 8.44
N PRO A 78 1.43 -4.15 8.34
CA PRO A 78 0.34 -3.69 7.48
C PRO A 78 -0.42 -2.55 8.18
N THR A 79 -0.90 -1.56 7.41
CA THR A 79 -1.69 -0.45 7.96
C THR A 79 -2.68 0.11 6.94
N LYS A 80 -3.81 0.58 7.40
CA LYS A 80 -4.76 1.36 6.60
C LYS A 80 -4.48 2.87 6.69
N LYS A 81 -3.72 3.30 7.70
CA LYS A 81 -3.41 4.72 7.94
C LYS A 81 -2.40 5.24 6.92
N ARG A 82 -2.61 6.47 6.44
CA ARG A 82 -1.69 7.15 5.52
C ARG A 82 -0.53 7.87 6.21
N THR A 83 -0.67 8.14 7.49
CA THR A 83 0.40 8.69 8.33
C THR A 83 0.78 7.63 9.34
N VAL A 84 2.05 7.25 9.36
CA VAL A 84 2.57 6.16 10.19
C VAL A 84 3.78 6.63 10.97
N VAL A 85 3.85 6.24 12.22
CA VAL A 85 5.00 6.48 13.09
C VAL A 85 5.77 5.18 13.25
N LEU A 86 6.96 5.15 12.70
CA LEU A 86 7.95 4.11 12.95
C LEU A 86 8.58 4.35 14.30
N ARG A 87 8.51 3.38 15.19
CA ARG A 87 9.04 3.46 16.57
C ARG A 87 10.30 2.60 16.73
N LYS A 88 10.96 2.70 17.89
CA LYS A 88 12.15 1.91 18.26
C LYS A 88 13.32 2.08 17.26
N LEU A 89 13.49 3.27 16.70
CA LEU A 89 14.60 3.61 15.84
C LEU A 89 15.79 4.05 16.69
N LYS A 90 16.99 3.60 16.33
CA LYS A 90 18.25 4.07 16.95
C LYS A 90 18.65 5.42 16.34
N ALA A 91 19.05 6.40 17.18
CA ALA A 91 19.41 7.75 16.74
C ALA A 91 20.58 7.76 15.76
N SER A 92 21.60 6.93 16.01
CA SER A 92 22.83 6.84 15.22
C SER A 92 22.70 6.08 13.90
N LYS A 93 21.59 5.33 13.68
CA LYS A 93 21.41 4.51 12.48
C LYS A 93 20.61 5.21 11.39
N VAL A 94 20.95 4.87 10.15
CA VAL A 94 20.19 5.25 8.95
C VAL A 94 19.22 4.14 8.62
N TYR A 95 18.01 4.50 8.22
CA TYR A 95 16.99 3.55 7.80
C TYR A 95 16.53 3.84 6.38
N TYR A 96 16.24 2.78 5.64
CA TYR A 96 15.64 2.86 4.31
C TYR A 96 14.25 2.27 4.39
N VAL A 97 13.26 3.04 3.95
CA VAL A 97 11.84 2.65 4.04
C VAL A 97 11.24 2.65 2.65
N LYS A 98 10.52 1.59 2.32
CA LYS A 98 9.68 1.51 1.14
C LYS A 98 8.30 0.99 1.52
N VAL A 99 7.29 1.38 0.75
CA VAL A 99 5.89 1.02 1.02
C VAL A 99 5.27 0.47 -0.24
N ARG A 100 4.43 -0.56 -0.10
CA ARG A 100 3.55 -1.01 -1.18
C ARG A 100 2.10 -0.96 -0.75
N ALA A 101 1.22 -0.68 -1.68
CA ALA A 101 -0.21 -0.80 -1.47
C ALA A 101 -0.63 -2.26 -1.62
N PHE A 102 -1.66 -2.67 -0.91
CA PHE A 102 -2.35 -3.92 -1.15
C PHE A 102 -3.85 -3.69 -1.27
N ARG A 103 -4.52 -4.62 -1.94
CA ARG A 103 -5.97 -4.64 -2.08
C ARG A 103 -6.48 -6.02 -1.71
N THR A 104 -7.49 -6.04 -0.87
CA THR A 104 -8.21 -7.27 -0.52
C THR A 104 -9.45 -7.37 -1.39
N LYS A 105 -9.66 -8.50 -2.05
CA LYS A 105 -10.86 -8.84 -2.82
C LYS A 105 -11.29 -10.25 -2.39
N GLY A 106 -12.33 -10.34 -1.58
CA GLY A 106 -12.68 -11.58 -0.88
C GLY A 106 -11.51 -12.08 -0.04
N TYR A 107 -11.16 -13.33 -0.15
CA TYR A 107 -10.04 -13.96 0.58
C TYR A 107 -8.65 -13.71 -0.04
N ARG A 108 -8.55 -13.01 -1.16
CA ARG A 108 -7.28 -12.78 -1.86
C ARG A 108 -6.71 -11.41 -1.57
N ILE A 109 -5.40 -11.35 -1.30
CA ILE A 109 -4.64 -10.12 -1.14
C ILE A 109 -3.75 -9.91 -2.37
N VAL A 110 -3.99 -8.83 -3.10
CA VAL A 110 -3.20 -8.45 -4.27
C VAL A 110 -2.25 -7.31 -3.88
N HIS A 111 -0.95 -7.55 -4.01
CA HIS A 111 0.08 -6.57 -3.71
C HIS A 111 0.48 -5.76 -4.93
N GLY A 112 0.61 -4.44 -4.75
CA GLY A 112 1.18 -3.54 -5.74
C GLY A 112 2.71 -3.50 -5.70
N LYS A 113 3.31 -2.73 -6.62
CA LYS A 113 4.75 -2.48 -6.64
C LYS A 113 5.17 -1.61 -5.44
N PHE A 114 6.38 -1.83 -4.92
CA PHE A 114 6.95 -0.99 -3.85
C PHE A 114 7.24 0.42 -4.35
N SER A 115 7.10 1.41 -3.46
CA SER A 115 7.54 2.80 -3.69
C SER A 115 9.05 2.89 -3.93
N LYS A 116 9.52 4.02 -4.45
CA LYS A 116 10.92 4.38 -4.34
C LYS A 116 11.29 4.40 -2.85
N PRO A 117 12.47 3.87 -2.45
CA PRO A 117 12.90 3.90 -1.05
C PRO A 117 13.19 5.32 -0.60
N ILE A 118 12.76 5.68 0.60
CA ILE A 118 13.16 6.92 1.26
C ILE A 118 14.24 6.62 2.30
N LYS A 119 15.23 7.52 2.40
CA LYS A 119 16.29 7.46 3.41
C LYS A 119 15.86 8.27 4.63
N ILE A 120 15.84 7.65 5.80
CA ILE A 120 15.68 8.31 7.08
C ILE A 120 17.08 8.40 7.71
N GLY A 121 17.65 9.60 7.71
CA GLY A 121 18.98 9.87 8.22
C GLY A 121 19.13 9.62 9.73
N LYS A 122 20.35 9.75 10.24
CA LYS A 122 20.62 9.81 11.67
C LYS A 122 19.85 10.97 12.30
N TYR A 123 19.46 10.82 13.55
CA TYR A 123 18.83 11.92 14.28
C TYR A 123 19.89 12.99 14.62
N LYS A 124 19.63 14.21 14.18
CA LYS A 124 20.39 15.41 14.62
C LYS A 124 19.45 16.23 15.49
N LYS A 125 19.87 16.56 16.71
CA LYS A 125 19.11 17.49 17.59
C LYS A 125 19.10 18.85 16.89
N THR A 126 17.97 19.22 16.31
CA THR A 126 17.79 20.57 15.75
C THR A 126 17.52 21.48 16.92
N VAL A 127 18.46 22.35 17.27
CA VAL A 127 18.23 23.49 18.15
C VAL A 127 17.23 24.36 17.40
N LYS A 128 16.01 24.46 17.89
CA LYS A 128 15.05 25.44 17.35
C LYS A 128 15.64 26.81 17.58
N LYS A 129 16.01 27.53 16.52
CA LYS A 129 16.26 28.96 16.57
C LYS A 129 15.03 29.61 17.21
N PRO A 130 15.17 30.42 18.28
CA PRO A 130 14.03 31.09 18.89
C PRO A 130 13.26 31.85 17.82
N LYS A 131 11.95 31.68 17.78
CA LYS A 131 11.07 32.49 16.95
C LYS A 131 11.28 33.94 17.42
N PRO A 132 11.59 34.90 16.54
CA PRO A 132 11.65 36.33 16.94
C PRO A 132 10.36 36.66 17.65
N LYS A 133 10.48 37.18 18.90
CA LYS A 133 9.38 37.73 19.67
C LYS A 133 8.86 38.91 18.84
N ALA A 134 7.58 38.86 18.48
CA ALA A 134 6.95 40.00 17.82
C ALA A 134 7.13 41.22 18.73
N THR A 135 7.84 42.22 18.25
CA THR A 135 7.97 43.52 18.88
C THR A 135 6.56 44.10 18.96
N ALA A 136 6.09 44.33 20.15
CA ALA A 136 4.83 45.02 20.41
C ALA A 136 4.94 46.41 19.76
N THR A 137 4.03 46.73 18.88
CA THR A 137 3.81 48.06 18.32
C THR A 137 3.46 48.97 19.50
N PRO A 138 4.15 50.11 19.71
CA PRO A 138 3.73 51.06 20.73
C PRO A 138 2.42 51.69 20.28
N GLU A 139 1.45 51.72 21.22
CA GLU A 139 0.16 52.37 21.11
C GLU A 139 0.39 53.90 21.01
N PRO A 140 -0.26 54.62 20.07
CA PRO A 140 -0.15 56.07 20.04
C PRO A 140 -0.90 56.68 21.21
N THR A 141 -0.20 57.33 22.10
CA THR A 141 -0.75 58.22 23.13
C THR A 141 -1.34 59.47 22.49
N VAL A 142 -2.62 59.69 22.74
CA VAL A 142 -3.34 60.95 22.45
C VAL A 142 -3.09 61.93 23.59
#